data_73b3f3cbab1aae99c69840417ddd746d
#
_entry.id   73b3f3cbab1aae99c69840417ddd746d
#
_cell.length_a   1.000
_cell.length_b   1.000
_cell.length_c   1.000
_cell.angle_alpha   90.00
_cell.angle_beta   90.00
_cell.angle_gamma   90.00
#
_symmetry.space_group_name_H-M   'P 1'
#
loop_
_entity.id
_entity.type
_entity.pdbx_description
1 polymer ?
#
loop_
_entity_poly.entity_id
_entity_poly.type
_entity_poly.pdbx_seq_one_letter_code
_entity_poly.pdbx_strand_id
1 'polypeptide(L)'
;MPVDPKGFHYFLVVVKVAGKRVDAEPLKDKTANRVLNGFVKIYRRNRIKPPTHRLETDSGSEFTNNQVRDFFLNSLGVMIRFGEPGRHKQQSYAERAIQAIQEPLLKRMVAQELKTGVTSVEWSEDFHNIVSKVNELWQRNPPDIPTGSPKVSKKTDLLSEGARVRVKLDEPISVLGNKLHGKFRTGDIRWNPNIRVIKKMILSPEQPPTYLLNGPHGRLGVSRCAYTRKELQVVPINEKPPPDSVIRGQPERFVPEQILRHRIRKGQDQYLVKWERYPDTEAT
;
A
#
# COMPACT_ATOMS: atom_id res chain seq x y z
N MET A 1 -5.25 -4.20 -20.33
CA MET A 1 -5.58 -3.90 -21.75
C MET A 1 -5.78 -5.22 -22.50
N PRO A 2 -6.58 -5.28 -23.56
CA PRO A 2 -6.59 -6.45 -24.45
C PRO A 2 -5.23 -6.68 -25.08
N VAL A 3 -4.95 -7.87 -25.58
CA VAL A 3 -3.72 -8.15 -26.35
C VAL A 3 -3.85 -7.46 -27.69
N ASP A 4 -2.92 -6.56 -27.99
CA ASP A 4 -2.92 -5.86 -29.27
C ASP A 4 -2.23 -6.71 -30.39
N PRO A 5 -2.37 -6.33 -31.67
CA PRO A 5 -1.77 -7.10 -32.78
C PRO A 5 -0.24 -7.24 -32.67
N LYS A 6 0.46 -6.34 -31.95
CA LYS A 6 1.91 -6.40 -31.71
C LYS A 6 2.26 -7.25 -30.48
N GLY A 7 1.26 -7.81 -29.80
CA GLY A 7 1.39 -8.66 -28.62
C GLY A 7 1.59 -7.91 -27.31
N PHE A 8 1.31 -6.62 -27.24
CA PHE A 8 1.32 -5.87 -25.99
C PHE A 8 0.03 -6.13 -25.20
N HIS A 9 0.19 -6.37 -23.88
CA HIS A 9 -0.94 -6.64 -22.97
C HIS A 9 -0.92 -5.74 -21.74
N TYR A 10 0.26 -5.25 -21.38
CA TYR A 10 0.50 -4.42 -20.21
C TYR A 10 1.17 -3.12 -20.61
N PHE A 11 1.28 -2.20 -19.67
CA PHE A 11 2.19 -1.07 -19.77
C PHE A 11 2.74 -0.68 -18.40
N LEU A 12 4.01 -0.31 -18.38
CA LEU A 12 4.69 0.24 -17.22
C LEU A 12 4.44 1.74 -17.19
N VAL A 13 4.07 2.27 -16.02
CA VAL A 13 3.89 3.72 -15.81
C VAL A 13 4.90 4.20 -14.78
N VAL A 14 5.56 5.29 -15.08
CA VAL A 14 6.45 6.01 -14.17
C VAL A 14 5.95 7.44 -13.99
N VAL A 15 5.79 7.85 -12.74
CA VAL A 15 5.34 9.20 -12.38
C VAL A 15 6.43 9.90 -11.61
N LYS A 16 6.86 11.06 -12.09
CA LYS A 16 7.69 11.99 -11.32
C LYS A 16 6.79 12.89 -10.51
N VAL A 17 6.67 12.63 -9.21
CA VAL A 17 5.79 13.37 -8.30
C VAL A 17 6.18 14.85 -8.27
N ALA A 18 7.46 15.16 -8.10
CA ALA A 18 7.96 16.54 -8.26
C ALA A 18 7.98 16.92 -9.74
N GLY A 19 7.20 17.93 -10.13
CA GLY A 19 7.08 18.39 -11.52
C GLY A 19 5.99 17.69 -12.34
N LYS A 20 5.23 16.78 -11.75
CA LYS A 20 3.96 16.23 -12.30
C LYS A 20 4.08 15.70 -13.73
N ARG A 21 5.11 14.91 -14.00
CA ARG A 21 5.33 14.29 -15.31
C ARG A 21 5.09 12.80 -15.25
N VAL A 22 4.50 12.28 -16.32
CA VAL A 22 4.29 10.84 -16.51
C VAL A 22 4.99 10.38 -17.77
N ASP A 23 5.58 9.19 -17.74
CA ASP A 23 5.96 8.46 -18.93
C ASP A 23 5.59 6.98 -18.78
N ALA A 24 5.38 6.30 -19.89
CA ALA A 24 4.95 4.91 -19.85
C ALA A 24 5.47 4.14 -21.06
N GLU A 25 5.58 2.83 -20.90
CA GLU A 25 6.08 1.91 -21.93
C GLU A 25 5.17 0.69 -22.05
N PRO A 26 4.69 0.33 -23.27
CA PRO A 26 3.96 -0.91 -23.49
C PRO A 26 4.82 -2.14 -23.24
N LEU A 27 4.25 -3.15 -22.59
CA LEU A 27 4.91 -4.41 -22.26
C LEU A 27 4.11 -5.61 -22.78
N LYS A 28 4.81 -6.63 -23.27
CA LYS A 28 4.20 -7.90 -23.68
C LYS A 28 3.89 -8.80 -22.49
N ASP A 29 4.77 -8.78 -21.50
CA ASP A 29 4.65 -9.56 -20.26
C ASP A 29 5.20 -8.75 -19.08
N LYS A 30 5.01 -9.27 -17.86
CA LYS A 30 5.48 -8.67 -16.61
C LYS A 30 6.78 -9.29 -16.08
N THR A 31 7.58 -9.91 -16.94
CA THR A 31 8.87 -10.45 -16.51
C THR A 31 9.83 -9.35 -16.08
N ALA A 32 10.74 -9.68 -15.15
CA ALA A 32 11.74 -8.75 -14.64
C ALA A 32 12.53 -8.03 -15.73
N ASN A 33 12.96 -8.78 -16.76
CA ASN A 33 13.68 -8.23 -17.91
C ASN A 33 12.85 -7.24 -18.72
N ARG A 34 11.57 -7.51 -18.95
CA ARG A 34 10.68 -6.60 -19.68
C ARG A 34 10.43 -5.33 -18.90
N VAL A 35 10.18 -5.45 -17.61
CA VAL A 35 9.98 -4.30 -16.73
C VAL A 35 11.24 -3.45 -16.65
N LEU A 36 12.43 -4.08 -16.48
CA LEU A 36 13.70 -3.36 -16.45
C LEU A 36 13.96 -2.63 -17.79
N ASN A 37 13.75 -3.30 -18.92
CA ASN A 37 13.87 -2.69 -20.24
C ASN A 37 12.86 -1.54 -20.42
N GLY A 38 11.66 -1.65 -19.87
CA GLY A 38 10.67 -0.59 -19.84
C GLY A 38 11.19 0.65 -19.10
N PHE A 39 11.78 0.50 -17.93
CA PHE A 39 12.41 1.60 -17.19
C PHE A 39 13.53 2.25 -18.01
N VAL A 40 14.43 1.44 -18.58
CA VAL A 40 15.53 1.95 -19.41
C VAL A 40 15.00 2.78 -20.60
N LYS A 41 13.97 2.31 -21.30
CA LYS A 41 13.37 3.04 -22.42
C LYS A 41 12.73 4.35 -21.97
N ILE A 42 11.98 4.35 -20.85
CA ILE A 42 11.37 5.54 -20.26
C ILE A 42 12.45 6.59 -19.95
N TYR A 43 13.53 6.19 -19.29
CA TYR A 43 14.59 7.13 -18.93
C TYR A 43 15.40 7.62 -20.13
N ARG A 44 15.60 6.80 -21.15
CA ARG A 44 16.26 7.19 -22.41
C ARG A 44 15.47 8.26 -23.19
N ARG A 45 14.14 8.26 -23.11
CA ARG A 45 13.32 9.33 -23.74
C ARG A 45 13.49 10.70 -23.06
N ASN A 46 14.13 10.74 -21.91
CA ASN A 46 14.42 11.96 -21.15
C ASN A 46 13.21 12.83 -20.78
N ARG A 47 11.99 12.29 -20.89
CA ARG A 47 10.77 12.94 -20.41
C ARG A 47 10.72 12.94 -18.89
N ILE A 48 11.15 11.84 -18.28
CA ILE A 48 11.39 11.66 -16.86
C ILE A 48 12.83 11.18 -16.67
N LYS A 49 13.60 11.90 -15.86
CA LYS A 49 14.95 11.45 -15.47
C LYS A 49 14.86 10.32 -14.45
N PRO A 50 15.87 9.42 -14.38
CA PRO A 50 15.95 8.45 -13.30
C PRO A 50 15.80 9.11 -11.93
N PRO A 51 15.18 8.42 -10.96
CA PRO A 51 15.09 8.93 -9.60
C PRO A 51 16.50 9.08 -8.99
N THR A 52 16.67 10.10 -8.15
CA THR A 52 17.95 10.35 -7.45
C THR A 52 17.93 9.88 -6.00
N HIS A 53 16.74 9.71 -5.43
CA HIS A 53 16.61 9.41 -4.00
C HIS A 53 15.82 8.12 -3.75
N ARG A 54 14.63 8.01 -4.32
CA ARG A 54 13.72 6.92 -4.01
C ARG A 54 12.80 6.59 -5.18
N LEU A 55 12.60 5.32 -5.41
CA LEU A 55 11.54 4.78 -6.26
C LEU A 55 10.47 4.14 -5.35
N GLU A 56 9.21 4.44 -5.60
CA GLU A 56 8.07 3.77 -4.94
C GLU A 56 7.36 2.88 -5.94
N THR A 57 7.12 1.62 -5.57
CA THR A 57 6.40 0.62 -6.37
C THR A 57 5.43 -0.14 -5.49
N ASP A 58 4.53 -0.88 -6.09
CA ASP A 58 3.81 -1.93 -5.36
C ASP A 58 4.75 -3.11 -5.01
N SER A 59 4.20 -4.09 -4.30
CA SER A 59 4.95 -5.29 -3.89
C SER A 59 4.86 -6.41 -4.92
N GLY A 60 4.54 -6.10 -6.19
CA GLY A 60 4.48 -7.06 -7.27
C GLY A 60 5.82 -7.78 -7.50
N SER A 61 5.75 -9.05 -7.93
CA SER A 61 6.96 -9.85 -8.17
C SER A 61 7.84 -9.26 -9.27
N GLU A 62 7.23 -8.52 -10.20
CA GLU A 62 7.89 -7.79 -11.28
C GLU A 62 8.82 -6.68 -10.78
N PHE A 63 8.61 -6.14 -9.57
CA PHE A 63 9.45 -5.11 -8.95
C PHE A 63 10.32 -5.64 -7.81
N THR A 64 9.88 -6.70 -7.12
CA THR A 64 10.59 -7.23 -5.94
C THR A 64 11.73 -8.19 -6.29
N ASN A 65 11.94 -8.51 -7.58
CA ASN A 65 13.02 -9.37 -8.03
C ASN A 65 14.40 -8.72 -7.90
N ASN A 66 15.44 -9.54 -7.92
CA ASN A 66 16.81 -9.06 -7.74
C ASN A 66 17.28 -8.15 -8.89
N GLN A 67 16.91 -8.44 -10.15
CA GLN A 67 17.37 -7.67 -11.31
C GLN A 67 16.95 -6.19 -11.24
N VAL A 68 15.67 -5.93 -10.94
CA VAL A 68 15.16 -4.56 -10.79
C VAL A 68 15.79 -3.89 -9.56
N ARG A 69 15.91 -4.62 -8.45
CA ARG A 69 16.52 -4.08 -7.23
C ARG A 69 17.99 -3.73 -7.43
N ASP A 70 18.76 -4.61 -8.06
CA ASP A 70 20.17 -4.39 -8.30
C ASP A 70 20.40 -3.21 -9.26
N PHE A 71 19.58 -3.08 -10.30
CA PHE A 71 19.65 -1.93 -11.19
C PHE A 71 19.43 -0.61 -10.44
N PHE A 72 18.38 -0.48 -9.63
CA PHE A 72 18.14 0.76 -8.91
C PHE A 72 19.15 0.99 -7.78
N LEU A 73 19.48 -0.02 -7.00
CA LEU A 73 20.36 0.12 -5.86
C LEU A 73 21.83 0.27 -6.28
N ASN A 74 22.33 -0.63 -7.11
CA ASN A 74 23.75 -0.71 -7.44
C ASN A 74 24.16 0.22 -8.59
N SER A 75 23.30 0.36 -9.63
CA SER A 75 23.64 1.22 -10.77
C SER A 75 23.23 2.67 -10.60
N LEU A 76 22.15 2.95 -9.86
CA LEU A 76 21.61 4.31 -9.68
C LEU A 76 21.74 4.83 -8.25
N GLY A 77 22.11 4.02 -7.28
CA GLY A 77 22.17 4.39 -5.87
C GLY A 77 20.81 4.70 -5.26
N VAL A 78 19.73 4.17 -5.83
CA VAL A 78 18.35 4.51 -5.48
C VAL A 78 17.71 3.41 -4.66
N MET A 79 17.13 3.79 -3.53
CA MET A 79 16.36 2.87 -2.71
C MET A 79 14.97 2.65 -3.28
N ILE A 80 14.54 1.39 -3.39
CA ILE A 80 13.17 1.04 -3.72
C ILE A 80 12.36 0.91 -2.42
N ARG A 81 11.26 1.65 -2.35
CA ARG A 81 10.21 1.49 -1.34
C ARG A 81 9.06 0.70 -1.93
N PHE A 82 8.73 -0.42 -1.31
CA PHE A 82 7.55 -1.19 -1.69
C PHE A 82 6.34 -0.75 -0.88
N GLY A 83 5.22 -0.53 -1.56
CA GLY A 83 3.93 -0.30 -0.92
C GLY A 83 3.44 -1.54 -0.18
N GLU A 84 2.74 -1.34 0.94
CA GLU A 84 2.11 -2.43 1.67
C GLU A 84 0.86 -2.89 0.92
N PRO A 85 0.63 -4.19 0.76
CA PRO A 85 -0.60 -4.68 0.12
C PRO A 85 -1.85 -4.11 0.81
N GLY A 86 -2.77 -3.56 0.01
CA GLY A 86 -4.00 -2.94 0.53
C GLY A 86 -3.89 -1.47 0.95
N ARG A 87 -2.72 -0.85 0.81
CA ARG A 87 -2.52 0.58 1.09
C ARG A 87 -2.54 1.42 -0.20
N HIS A 88 -3.72 1.56 -0.78
CA HIS A 88 -3.93 2.27 -2.05
C HIS A 88 -3.44 3.73 -2.04
N LYS A 89 -3.49 4.40 -0.89
CA LYS A 89 -3.02 5.80 -0.79
C LYS A 89 -1.54 5.99 -1.09
N GLN A 90 -0.72 4.97 -0.91
CA GLN A 90 0.72 5.04 -1.19
C GLN A 90 1.01 5.06 -2.69
N GLN A 91 0.08 4.57 -3.51
CA GLN A 91 0.22 4.44 -4.96
C GLN A 91 -0.74 5.33 -5.75
N SER A 92 -1.50 6.20 -5.07
CA SER A 92 -2.55 7.01 -5.68
C SER A 92 -2.08 7.85 -6.88
N TYR A 93 -0.82 8.27 -6.91
CA TYR A 93 -0.26 8.99 -8.07
C TYR A 93 -0.08 8.10 -9.29
N ALA A 94 0.42 6.87 -9.09
CA ALA A 94 0.57 5.89 -10.16
C ALA A 94 -0.79 5.42 -10.67
N GLU A 95 -1.72 5.12 -9.76
CA GLU A 95 -3.09 4.71 -10.11
C GLU A 95 -3.82 5.79 -10.93
N ARG A 96 -3.70 7.06 -10.52
CA ARG A 96 -4.27 8.19 -11.27
C ARG A 96 -3.64 8.34 -12.64
N ALA A 97 -2.32 8.12 -12.78
CA ALA A 97 -1.64 8.17 -14.05
C ALA A 97 -2.05 7.02 -14.98
N ILE A 98 -2.18 5.82 -14.42
CA ILE A 98 -2.70 4.64 -15.14
C ILE A 98 -4.09 4.94 -15.68
N GLN A 99 -4.99 5.45 -14.84
CA GLN A 99 -6.35 5.81 -15.25
C GLN A 99 -6.35 6.89 -16.35
N ALA A 100 -5.53 7.94 -16.21
CA ALA A 100 -5.43 9.03 -17.18
C ALA A 100 -4.93 8.57 -18.57
N ILE A 101 -4.11 7.52 -18.62
CA ILE A 101 -3.64 6.92 -19.87
C ILE A 101 -4.65 5.89 -20.40
N GLN A 102 -5.18 5.04 -19.52
CA GLN A 102 -6.05 3.94 -19.92
C GLN A 102 -7.41 4.41 -20.44
N GLU A 103 -8.00 5.41 -19.82
CA GLU A 103 -9.32 5.90 -20.21
C GLU A 103 -9.39 6.43 -21.66
N PRO A 104 -8.47 7.29 -22.13
CA PRO A 104 -8.45 7.71 -23.54
C PRO A 104 -8.20 6.56 -24.53
N LEU A 105 -7.34 5.59 -24.14
CA LEU A 105 -7.11 4.40 -24.98
C LEU A 105 -8.39 3.60 -25.18
N LEU A 106 -9.11 3.31 -24.09
CA LEU A 106 -10.39 2.59 -24.15
C LEU A 106 -11.43 3.34 -24.95
N LYS A 107 -11.59 4.67 -24.73
CA LYS A 107 -12.52 5.50 -25.51
C LYS A 107 -12.21 5.47 -27.00
N ARG A 108 -10.94 5.48 -27.36
CA ARG A 108 -10.52 5.38 -28.76
C ARG A 108 -10.87 4.03 -29.38
N MET A 109 -10.62 2.94 -28.67
CA MET A 109 -10.99 1.60 -29.15
C MET A 109 -12.50 1.50 -29.37
N VAL A 110 -13.31 1.97 -28.42
CA VAL A 110 -14.78 2.03 -28.59
C VAL A 110 -15.16 2.89 -29.80
N ALA A 111 -14.52 4.03 -30.02
CA ALA A 111 -14.80 4.87 -31.19
C ALA A 111 -14.43 4.18 -32.52
N GLN A 112 -13.37 3.36 -32.55
CA GLN A 112 -13.04 2.54 -33.72
C GLN A 112 -14.08 1.45 -33.94
N GLU A 113 -14.50 0.75 -32.88
CA GLU A 113 -15.55 -0.28 -32.94
C GLU A 113 -16.86 0.28 -33.51
N LEU A 114 -17.26 1.46 -33.05
CA LEU A 114 -18.49 2.14 -33.55
C LEU A 114 -18.39 2.50 -35.05
N LYS A 115 -17.17 2.79 -35.54
CA LYS A 115 -16.97 3.14 -36.96
C LYS A 115 -16.86 1.92 -37.87
N THR A 116 -16.23 0.87 -37.39
CA THR A 116 -15.86 -0.29 -38.23
C THR A 116 -16.81 -1.47 -38.06
N GLY A 117 -17.60 -1.50 -36.99
CA GLY A 117 -18.44 -2.65 -36.61
C GLY A 117 -17.65 -3.87 -36.13
N VAL A 118 -16.34 -3.74 -35.94
CA VAL A 118 -15.44 -4.84 -35.53
C VAL A 118 -14.75 -4.46 -34.21
N THR A 119 -14.59 -5.43 -33.32
CA THR A 119 -13.91 -5.24 -32.03
C THR A 119 -12.47 -4.72 -32.23
N SER A 120 -12.15 -3.61 -31.60
CA SER A 120 -10.83 -3.00 -31.67
C SER A 120 -9.96 -3.41 -30.50
N VAL A 121 -8.74 -3.83 -30.80
CA VAL A 121 -7.70 -4.14 -29.79
C VAL A 121 -6.42 -3.33 -30.04
N GLU A 122 -6.45 -2.38 -30.97
CA GLU A 122 -5.30 -1.58 -31.39
C GLU A 122 -5.10 -0.37 -30.48
N TRP A 123 -4.40 -0.55 -29.38
CA TRP A 123 -4.16 0.53 -28.43
C TRP A 123 -2.69 1.02 -28.41
N SER A 124 -1.73 0.18 -28.81
CA SER A 124 -0.31 0.51 -28.65
C SER A 124 0.20 1.55 -29.65
N GLU A 125 -0.44 1.72 -30.81
CA GLU A 125 0.03 2.64 -31.85
C GLU A 125 0.02 4.10 -31.41
N ASP A 126 -1.06 4.55 -30.79
CA ASP A 126 -1.15 5.94 -30.27
C ASP A 126 -0.78 6.07 -28.81
N PHE A 127 -0.26 5.02 -28.19
CA PHE A 127 0.06 5.00 -26.78
C PHE A 127 0.94 6.20 -26.35
N HIS A 128 2.04 6.43 -27.08
CA HIS A 128 2.95 7.53 -26.76
C HIS A 128 2.37 8.91 -27.03
N ASN A 129 1.48 9.04 -28.02
CA ASN A 129 0.75 10.28 -28.27
C ASN A 129 -0.18 10.61 -27.11
N ILE A 130 -0.90 9.61 -26.59
CA ILE A 130 -1.78 9.77 -25.44
C ILE A 130 -0.96 10.16 -24.18
N VAL A 131 0.17 9.49 -23.93
CA VAL A 131 1.08 9.86 -22.84
C VAL A 131 1.55 11.31 -22.96
N SER A 132 1.86 11.77 -24.19
CA SER A 132 2.24 13.18 -24.43
C SER A 132 1.10 14.14 -24.12
N LYS A 133 -0.12 13.82 -24.56
CA LYS A 133 -1.31 14.64 -24.28
C LYS A 133 -1.65 14.69 -22.79
N VAL A 134 -1.52 13.58 -22.07
CA VAL A 134 -1.68 13.55 -20.60
C VAL A 134 -0.69 14.54 -19.93
N ASN A 135 0.57 14.54 -20.36
CA ASN A 135 1.56 15.48 -19.83
C ASN A 135 1.20 16.94 -20.14
N GLU A 136 0.76 17.25 -21.38
CA GLU A 136 0.31 18.59 -21.74
C GLU A 136 -0.85 19.07 -20.85
N LEU A 137 -1.86 18.21 -20.64
CA LEU A 137 -3.00 18.51 -19.80
C LEU A 137 -2.60 18.71 -18.33
N TRP A 138 -1.69 17.89 -17.82
CA TRP A 138 -1.21 18.00 -16.45
C TRP A 138 -0.33 19.23 -16.21
N GLN A 139 0.31 19.74 -17.24
CA GLN A 139 1.05 21.00 -17.15
C GLN A 139 0.11 22.22 -17.17
N ARG A 140 -0.98 22.17 -17.95
CA ARG A 140 -1.99 23.25 -18.00
C ARG A 140 -2.86 23.30 -16.73
N ASN A 141 -3.32 22.13 -16.29
CA ASN A 141 -4.16 21.97 -15.10
C ASN A 141 -3.48 20.95 -14.17
N PRO A 142 -2.48 21.38 -13.41
CA PRO A 142 -1.80 20.45 -12.54
C PRO A 142 -2.82 19.87 -11.55
N PRO A 143 -2.95 18.53 -11.46
CA PRO A 143 -3.79 17.95 -10.43
C PRO A 143 -3.35 18.47 -9.07
N ASP A 144 -4.31 18.71 -8.15
CA ASP A 144 -4.04 19.13 -6.77
C ASP A 144 -3.19 18.10 -6.04
N ILE A 145 -1.92 18.08 -6.37
CA ILE A 145 -0.92 17.37 -5.60
C ILE A 145 -0.51 18.36 -4.52
N PRO A 146 -0.63 18.01 -3.24
CA PRO A 146 -0.11 18.86 -2.18
C PRO A 146 1.39 19.12 -2.44
N THR A 147 1.69 20.26 -3.06
CA THR A 147 3.06 20.70 -3.36
C THR A 147 3.69 21.42 -2.17
N GLY A 148 3.00 21.43 -1.05
CA GLY A 148 3.62 21.90 0.17
C GLY A 148 4.84 21.03 0.44
N SER A 149 6.04 21.62 0.39
CA SER A 149 7.14 21.12 1.18
C SER A 149 6.53 20.70 2.50
N PRO A 150 6.70 19.45 2.94
CA PRO A 150 6.16 19.07 4.23
C PRO A 150 6.65 20.16 5.17
N LYS A 151 5.72 20.94 5.74
CA LYS A 151 6.08 21.85 6.81
C LYS A 151 6.68 20.92 7.85
N VAL A 152 7.99 20.80 7.82
CA VAL A 152 8.72 20.11 8.88
C VAL A 152 8.40 20.97 10.08
N SER A 153 7.42 20.55 10.86
CA SER A 153 7.17 21.21 12.11
C SER A 153 8.50 21.08 12.85
N LYS A 154 9.01 22.17 13.36
CA LYS A 154 10.27 22.24 14.10
C LYS A 154 10.33 21.28 15.31
N LYS A 155 9.27 20.52 15.57
CA LYS A 155 9.09 19.50 16.62
C LYS A 155 8.60 18.16 16.07
N THR A 156 9.10 17.68 14.94
CA THR A 156 8.84 16.29 14.58
C THR A 156 9.82 15.43 15.35
N ASP A 157 9.37 14.88 16.48
CA ASP A 157 10.17 13.94 17.25
C ASP A 157 10.54 12.75 16.37
N LEU A 158 11.82 12.58 16.15
CA LEU A 158 12.35 11.40 15.47
C LEU A 158 12.11 10.19 16.35
N LEU A 159 11.67 9.11 15.75
CA LEU A 159 11.51 7.84 16.45
C LEU A 159 12.84 7.08 16.44
N SER A 160 13.28 6.63 17.60
CA SER A 160 14.50 5.83 17.75
C SER A 160 14.31 4.40 17.25
N GLU A 161 15.38 3.77 16.85
CA GLU A 161 15.42 2.33 16.64
C GLU A 161 15.08 1.61 17.95
N GLY A 162 14.37 0.50 17.86
CA GLY A 162 13.83 -0.21 19.03
C GLY A 162 12.47 0.30 19.51
N ALA A 163 12.00 1.47 19.08
CA ALA A 163 10.68 1.98 19.48
C ALA A 163 9.56 1.06 19.01
N ARG A 164 8.59 0.82 19.90
CA ARG A 164 7.39 0.02 19.63
C ARG A 164 6.33 0.92 18.98
N VAL A 165 5.75 0.45 17.89
CA VAL A 165 4.80 1.24 17.10
C VAL A 165 3.65 0.38 16.58
N ARG A 166 2.50 1.01 16.37
CA ARG A 166 1.40 0.48 15.57
C ARG A 166 1.33 1.21 14.25
N VAL A 167 0.98 0.48 13.21
CA VAL A 167 0.83 1.04 11.85
C VAL A 167 -0.60 1.48 11.64
N LYS A 168 -0.77 2.67 11.07
CA LYS A 168 -2.09 3.20 10.71
C LYS A 168 -2.72 2.35 9.61
N LEU A 169 -3.99 2.03 9.77
CA LEU A 169 -4.79 1.34 8.76
C LEU A 169 -5.30 2.35 7.71
N ASP A 170 -5.32 1.95 6.46
CA ASP A 170 -5.91 2.74 5.36
C ASP A 170 -7.38 2.41 5.14
N GLU A 171 -7.78 1.19 5.47
CA GLU A 171 -9.15 0.68 5.38
C GLU A 171 -9.56 0.05 6.71
N PRO A 172 -10.86 0.14 7.07
CA PRO A 172 -11.34 -0.53 8.27
C PRO A 172 -11.18 -2.05 8.12
N ILE A 173 -10.74 -2.70 9.18
CA ILE A 173 -10.67 -4.15 9.28
C ILE A 173 -11.62 -4.64 10.37
N SER A 174 -12.19 -5.81 10.15
CA SER A 174 -12.88 -6.53 11.21
C SER A 174 -11.86 -7.02 12.21
N VAL A 175 -12.34 -7.46 13.31
CA VAL A 175 -11.53 -8.04 14.38
C VAL A 175 -10.83 -9.33 13.97
N LEU A 176 -11.43 -10.06 13.06
CA LEU A 176 -10.82 -11.26 12.47
C LEU A 176 -9.77 -10.91 11.41
N GLY A 177 -9.44 -9.61 11.21
CA GLY A 177 -8.49 -9.16 10.19
C GLY A 177 -9.06 -9.06 8.77
N ASN A 178 -10.35 -9.34 8.58
CA ASN A 178 -10.99 -9.24 7.27
C ASN A 178 -11.23 -7.76 6.91
N LYS A 179 -11.00 -7.39 5.66
CA LYS A 179 -11.33 -6.04 5.17
C LYS A 179 -12.82 -5.80 5.25
N LEU A 180 -13.18 -4.62 5.77
CA LEU A 180 -14.55 -4.12 5.76
C LEU A 180 -14.71 -3.16 4.59
N HIS A 181 -15.86 -3.22 3.92
CA HIS A 181 -16.17 -2.30 2.84
C HIS A 181 -16.60 -0.94 3.38
N GLY A 182 -16.08 0.12 2.79
CA GLY A 182 -16.49 1.48 3.07
C GLY A 182 -15.45 2.31 3.84
N LYS A 183 -15.90 3.48 4.32
CA LYS A 183 -15.06 4.41 5.07
C LYS A 183 -15.04 4.04 6.56
N PHE A 184 -13.98 4.46 7.27
CA PHE A 184 -13.92 4.33 8.74
C PHE A 184 -15.13 4.98 9.42
N ARG A 185 -15.80 4.22 10.28
CA ARG A 185 -16.86 4.69 11.17
C ARG A 185 -16.25 5.15 12.51
N THR A 186 -17.04 5.79 13.35
CA THR A 186 -16.56 6.35 14.62
C THR A 186 -15.96 5.31 15.56
N GLY A 187 -16.45 4.08 15.56
CA GLY A 187 -15.97 2.98 16.41
C GLY A 187 -14.88 2.09 15.79
N ASP A 188 -14.51 2.33 14.53
CA ASP A 188 -13.55 1.45 13.84
C ASP A 188 -12.12 1.63 14.34
N ILE A 189 -11.40 0.53 14.41
CA ILE A 189 -9.98 0.51 14.75
C ILE A 189 -9.19 1.23 13.64
N ARG A 190 -8.40 2.23 14.02
CA ARG A 190 -7.60 3.04 13.08
C ARG A 190 -6.14 2.63 13.01
N TRP A 191 -5.68 1.85 13.97
CA TRP A 191 -4.30 1.40 14.12
C TRP A 191 -4.27 -0.12 14.15
N ASN A 192 -3.31 -0.71 13.44
CA ASN A 192 -3.14 -2.17 13.46
C ASN A 192 -2.90 -2.64 14.91
N PRO A 193 -3.66 -3.60 15.42
CA PRO A 193 -3.49 -4.10 16.78
C PRO A 193 -2.11 -4.73 17.02
N ASN A 194 -1.47 -5.23 15.97
CA ASN A 194 -0.13 -5.83 16.07
C ASN A 194 0.93 -4.76 16.29
N ILE A 195 1.68 -4.90 17.39
CA ILE A 195 2.81 -4.02 17.71
C ILE A 195 4.02 -4.45 16.91
N ARG A 196 4.69 -3.49 16.29
CA ARG A 196 5.91 -3.66 15.54
C ARG A 196 7.03 -2.83 16.15
N VAL A 197 8.28 -3.17 15.83
CA VAL A 197 9.47 -2.49 16.35
C VAL A 197 10.22 -1.82 15.20
N ILE A 198 10.62 -0.58 15.40
CA ILE A 198 11.47 0.14 14.44
C ILE A 198 12.85 -0.51 14.42
N LYS A 199 13.26 -0.98 13.25
CA LYS A 199 14.58 -1.60 13.03
C LYS A 199 15.57 -0.65 12.42
N LYS A 200 15.11 0.29 11.60
CA LYS A 200 15.98 1.25 10.94
C LYS A 200 15.22 2.54 10.60
N MET A 201 15.86 3.66 10.80
CA MET A 201 15.43 4.97 10.30
C MET A 201 16.21 5.31 9.02
N ILE A 202 15.47 5.78 8.00
CA ILE A 202 16.05 6.20 6.74
C ILE A 202 15.88 7.71 6.62
N LEU A 203 16.99 8.39 6.52
CA LEU A 203 17.04 9.82 6.26
C LEU A 203 17.46 10.03 4.80
N SER A 204 16.70 10.83 4.08
CA SER A 204 17.02 11.25 2.72
C SER A 204 16.94 12.78 2.66
N PRO A 205 17.85 13.45 1.92
CA PRO A 205 17.80 14.90 1.78
C PRO A 205 16.42 15.36 1.30
N GLU A 206 15.91 16.44 1.88
CA GLU A 206 14.63 17.08 1.51
C GLU A 206 13.40 16.18 1.63
N GLN A 207 13.53 15.01 2.27
CA GLN A 207 12.43 14.05 2.47
C GLN A 207 12.16 13.87 3.97
N PRO A 208 10.88 13.68 4.37
CA PRO A 208 10.60 13.32 5.76
C PRO A 208 11.24 11.96 6.10
N PRO A 209 11.69 11.78 7.34
CA PRO A 209 12.20 10.49 7.81
C PRO A 209 11.23 9.36 7.55
N THR A 210 11.74 8.21 7.15
CA THR A 210 10.97 6.97 6.99
C THR A 210 11.56 5.86 7.84
N TYR A 211 10.72 4.92 8.26
CA TYR A 211 11.05 3.90 9.24
C TYR A 211 10.78 2.51 8.68
N LEU A 212 11.78 1.63 8.79
CA LEU A 212 11.62 0.20 8.53
C LEU A 212 11.30 -0.50 9.83
N LEU A 213 10.29 -1.34 9.80
CA LEU A 213 9.82 -2.09 10.96
C LEU A 213 10.29 -3.56 10.88
N ASN A 214 10.26 -4.27 12.00
CA ASN A 214 10.35 -5.72 11.95
C ASN A 214 9.17 -6.31 11.16
N GLY A 215 9.36 -7.45 10.50
CA GLY A 215 8.26 -8.05 9.73
C GLY A 215 8.56 -9.45 9.24
N PRO A 216 7.52 -10.27 9.09
CA PRO A 216 7.66 -11.68 8.73
C PRO A 216 8.21 -11.90 7.32
N HIS A 217 8.13 -10.91 6.45
CA HIS A 217 8.47 -11.04 5.02
C HIS A 217 9.74 -10.29 4.61
N GLY A 218 10.50 -9.74 5.57
CA GLY A 218 11.78 -9.09 5.32
C GLY A 218 12.95 -10.06 5.49
N ARG A 219 13.86 -10.12 4.51
CA ARG A 219 15.18 -10.72 4.76
C ARG A 219 15.83 -9.94 5.92
N LEU A 220 16.46 -10.63 6.86
CA LEU A 220 17.07 -10.04 8.07
C LEU A 220 16.04 -9.44 9.06
N GLY A 221 14.78 -9.88 9.06
CA GLY A 221 13.76 -9.44 10.03
C GLY A 221 13.32 -7.98 9.88
N VAL A 222 13.58 -7.36 8.73
CA VAL A 222 13.20 -5.97 8.42
C VAL A 222 12.08 -5.95 7.38
N SER A 223 11.09 -5.10 7.56
CA SER A 223 10.00 -4.94 6.60
C SER A 223 10.51 -4.40 5.26
N ARG A 224 9.91 -4.87 4.15
CA ARG A 224 10.16 -4.31 2.82
C ARG A 224 9.57 -2.91 2.65
N CYS A 225 8.54 -2.59 3.44
CA CYS A 225 7.83 -1.32 3.41
C CYS A 225 8.44 -0.34 4.40
N ALA A 226 8.59 0.91 4.00
CA ALA A 226 8.98 2.01 4.87
C ALA A 226 7.76 2.86 5.22
N TYR A 227 7.70 3.34 6.44
CA TYR A 227 6.57 4.11 6.99
C TYR A 227 7.02 5.52 7.33
N THR A 228 6.15 6.50 7.11
CA THR A 228 6.37 7.88 7.57
C THR A 228 5.97 8.03 9.04
N ARG A 229 6.41 9.12 9.71
CA ARG A 229 6.04 9.40 11.10
C ARG A 229 4.53 9.43 11.34
N LYS A 230 3.76 9.94 10.38
CA LYS A 230 2.29 10.05 10.48
C LYS A 230 1.56 8.70 10.38
N GLU A 231 2.23 7.70 9.84
CA GLU A 231 1.70 6.33 9.73
C GLU A 231 2.02 5.47 10.94
N LEU A 232 2.75 6.02 11.93
CA LEU A 232 3.20 5.31 13.11
C LEU A 232 2.68 5.95 14.39
N GLN A 233 2.05 5.12 15.22
CA GLN A 233 1.69 5.44 16.61
C GLN A 233 2.69 4.79 17.55
N VAL A 234 3.34 5.58 18.39
CA VAL A 234 4.24 5.05 19.42
C VAL A 234 3.43 4.34 20.49
N VAL A 235 3.90 3.18 20.89
CA VAL A 235 3.30 2.35 21.93
C VAL A 235 4.22 2.34 23.15
N PRO A 236 3.76 2.81 24.33
CA PRO A 236 4.51 2.73 25.55
C PRO A 236 4.91 1.29 25.89
N ILE A 237 6.05 1.12 26.57
CA ILE A 237 6.57 -0.21 26.95
C ILE A 237 5.57 -0.97 27.83
N ASN A 238 4.86 -0.24 28.71
CA ASN A 238 3.93 -0.80 29.68
C ASN A 238 2.48 -0.88 29.18
N GLU A 239 2.23 -0.52 27.90
CA GLU A 239 0.89 -0.63 27.35
C GLU A 239 0.52 -2.11 27.21
N LYS A 240 -0.50 -2.52 27.94
CA LYS A 240 -1.16 -3.80 27.71
C LYS A 240 -2.04 -3.68 26.46
N PRO A 241 -2.07 -4.69 25.60
CA PRO A 241 -3.03 -4.69 24.48
C PRO A 241 -4.43 -4.55 25.08
N PRO A 242 -5.32 -3.77 24.44
CA PRO A 242 -6.71 -3.73 24.87
C PRO A 242 -7.28 -5.16 24.89
N PRO A 243 -8.19 -5.48 25.78
CA PRO A 243 -8.83 -6.79 25.84
C PRO A 243 -9.35 -7.19 24.45
N ASP A 244 -9.32 -8.46 24.15
CA ASP A 244 -9.80 -8.99 22.86
C ASP A 244 -11.24 -8.55 22.54
N SER A 245 -12.08 -8.36 23.56
CA SER A 245 -13.44 -7.81 23.44
C SER A 245 -13.47 -6.41 22.82
N VAL A 246 -12.53 -5.53 23.17
CA VAL A 246 -12.41 -4.18 22.61
C VAL A 246 -11.81 -4.22 21.21
N ILE A 247 -10.85 -5.12 20.99
CA ILE A 247 -10.24 -5.33 19.67
C ILE A 247 -11.30 -5.89 18.72
N ARG A 248 -12.19 -6.73 19.20
CA ARG A 248 -13.15 -7.46 18.38
C ARG A 248 -14.45 -6.73 18.11
N GLY A 249 -14.75 -5.62 18.77
CA GLY A 249 -16.03 -4.92 18.59
C GLY A 249 -17.25 -5.82 18.84
N GLN A 250 -17.05 -6.99 19.45
CA GLN A 250 -18.10 -7.91 19.84
C GLN A 250 -18.40 -7.68 21.32
N PRO A 251 -19.66 -7.78 21.73
CA PRO A 251 -19.96 -7.92 23.14
C PRO A 251 -19.09 -9.07 23.68
N GLU A 252 -18.59 -8.89 24.90
CA GLU A 252 -17.75 -9.90 25.56
C GLU A 252 -18.35 -11.28 25.34
N ARG A 253 -17.73 -12.07 24.46
CA ARG A 253 -18.03 -13.48 24.35
C ARG A 253 -17.21 -14.16 25.42
N PHE A 254 -17.86 -14.48 26.50
CA PHE A 254 -17.29 -15.34 27.50
C PHE A 254 -17.09 -16.70 26.88
N VAL A 255 -15.83 -17.14 26.77
CA VAL A 255 -15.48 -18.48 26.32
C VAL A 255 -15.51 -19.39 27.53
N PRO A 256 -16.38 -20.42 27.58
CA PRO A 256 -16.41 -21.34 28.69
C PRO A 256 -15.12 -22.15 28.73
N GLU A 257 -14.41 -22.05 29.85
CA GLU A 257 -13.20 -22.84 30.11
C GLU A 257 -13.57 -24.16 30.78
N GLN A 258 -14.43 -24.12 31.80
CA GLN A 258 -14.83 -25.28 32.56
C GLN A 258 -16.21 -25.11 33.21
N ILE A 259 -16.96 -26.18 33.32
CA ILE A 259 -18.18 -26.25 34.14
C ILE A 259 -17.78 -26.64 35.57
N LEU A 260 -17.94 -25.69 36.49
CA LEU A 260 -17.59 -25.84 37.91
C LEU A 260 -18.68 -26.59 38.71
N ARG A 261 -19.95 -26.31 38.38
CA ARG A 261 -21.10 -26.94 39.03
C ARG A 261 -22.28 -27.07 38.09
N HIS A 262 -23.10 -28.07 38.35
CA HIS A 262 -24.39 -28.32 37.69
C HIS A 262 -25.49 -28.42 38.76
N ARG A 263 -26.65 -27.84 38.48
CA ARG A 263 -27.84 -28.01 39.31
C ARG A 263 -29.09 -27.97 38.45
N ILE A 264 -30.13 -28.65 38.92
CA ILE A 264 -31.47 -28.55 38.32
C ILE A 264 -32.33 -27.61 39.17
N ARG A 265 -32.89 -26.58 38.58
CA ARG A 265 -33.80 -25.66 39.25
C ARG A 265 -35.05 -25.49 38.40
N LYS A 266 -36.21 -25.77 38.99
CA LYS A 266 -37.51 -25.66 38.27
C LYS A 266 -37.56 -26.47 36.96
N GLY A 267 -36.90 -27.64 36.91
CA GLY A 267 -36.86 -28.47 35.73
C GLY A 267 -35.94 -28.01 34.64
N GLN A 268 -35.09 -26.99 34.86
CA GLN A 268 -34.09 -26.51 33.95
C GLN A 268 -32.69 -26.74 34.47
N ASP A 269 -31.82 -27.22 33.61
CA ASP A 269 -30.38 -27.34 33.90
C ASP A 269 -29.72 -25.98 33.99
N GLN A 270 -28.97 -25.77 35.05
CA GLN A 270 -28.15 -24.56 35.24
C GLN A 270 -26.72 -24.97 35.51
N TYR A 271 -25.79 -24.33 34.83
CA TYR A 271 -24.38 -24.60 34.96
C TYR A 271 -23.67 -23.35 35.54
N LEU A 272 -22.76 -23.56 36.48
CA LEU A 272 -21.81 -22.57 36.91
C LEU A 272 -20.57 -22.72 36.05
N VAL A 273 -20.31 -21.75 35.15
CA VAL A 273 -19.26 -21.81 34.15
C VAL A 273 -18.09 -20.92 34.56
N LYS A 274 -16.91 -21.49 34.57
CA LYS A 274 -15.67 -20.70 34.60
C LYS A 274 -15.37 -20.21 33.20
N TRP A 275 -15.11 -18.94 33.09
CA TRP A 275 -14.81 -18.27 31.83
C TRP A 275 -13.30 -18.16 31.63
N GLU A 276 -12.82 -18.38 30.42
CA GLU A 276 -11.41 -18.26 30.07
C GLU A 276 -10.90 -16.85 30.43
N ARG A 277 -9.75 -16.80 31.12
CA ARG A 277 -9.10 -15.56 31.61
C ARG A 277 -9.81 -14.81 32.73
N TYR A 278 -10.85 -15.34 33.31
CA TYR A 278 -11.51 -14.82 34.50
C TYR A 278 -11.19 -15.69 35.72
N PRO A 279 -11.01 -15.09 36.92
CA PRO A 279 -10.81 -15.88 38.11
C PRO A 279 -12.07 -16.66 38.47
N ASP A 280 -11.91 -17.77 39.21
CA ASP A 280 -13.04 -18.63 39.65
C ASP A 280 -14.12 -17.89 40.42
N THR A 281 -13.76 -16.76 41.04
CA THR A 281 -14.68 -15.87 41.79
C THR A 281 -15.69 -15.16 40.87
N GLU A 282 -15.43 -15.09 39.59
CA GLU A 282 -16.29 -14.45 38.57
C GLU A 282 -17.06 -15.49 37.71
N ALA A 283 -17.06 -16.76 38.15
CA ALA A 283 -17.87 -17.80 37.49
C ALA A 283 -19.37 -17.51 37.63
N THR A 284 -20.10 -17.61 36.52
CA THR A 284 -21.55 -17.36 36.45
C THR A 284 -22.31 -18.47 35.72
#